data_f1ae41e08c13c400ff54618e5adb594f
#
_entry.id   f1ae41e08c13c400ff54618e5adb594f
#
_cell.length_a   1.000
_cell.length_b   1.000
_cell.length_c   1.000
_cell.angle_alpha   90.00
_cell.angle_beta   90.00
_cell.angle_gamma   90.00
#
_symmetry.space_group_name_H-M   'P 1'
#
loop_
_entity.id
_entity.type
_entity.pdbx_description
1 polymer ?
#
loop_
_entity_poly.entity_id
_entity_poly.type
_entity_poly.pdbx_seq_one_letter_code
_entity_poly.pdbx_strand_id
1 'polypeptide(L)'
;MNLEEKLAELKKRNRLADEGGGEKRRERQHKEGKMSARERIEFLLDDGTFEETDKLVTHRCNDFGMAEQKFYGDGFITGYGRIEGRLVYVFAQDFTVFGGSLSETNAGKIVKIMDLAAKMGAPVIGLNDSGGARIQEGVASLAGYADIFLRNTLYSGVVPQISAIMGPCAGGAVYSPAITDFVLMVDKTSYMFITGPDVIKTVTHEEVTKEQLGGAMTHNETSGVAHFLAHDDAECLSMVRELLSFMPSNNLDDPPRKASTDPADRADAALDSIVPAQSSLPYDMKDVIHAVVDDAYFFEVQEHYAKNIVVGFARLDGRSVGIVANQPAMLAGTLDINASIKGARFVRFCDCFNIPLITFEDVPGFLPGAAQEYGGIIKHGAKLLFAFAEATVPKITVITRKAYGGAYCVMASKHIRTDVN
;
A
#
# COMPACT_ATOMS: atom_id res chain seq x y z
N MET A 1 -24.35 4.10 -42.54
CA MET A 1 -24.17 5.04 -41.41
C MET A 1 -23.44 6.27 -41.92
N ASN A 2 -24.10 7.43 -41.90
CA ASN A 2 -23.46 8.70 -42.19
C ASN A 2 -22.59 9.17 -40.97
N LEU A 3 -21.88 10.32 -41.06
CA LEU A 3 -21.01 10.82 -40.03
C LEU A 3 -21.76 11.13 -38.72
N GLU A 4 -22.94 11.73 -38.82
CA GLU A 4 -23.79 12.08 -37.68
C GLU A 4 -24.25 10.82 -36.91
N GLU A 5 -24.67 9.78 -37.62
CA GLU A 5 -25.01 8.50 -37.02
C GLU A 5 -23.82 7.83 -36.32
N LYS A 6 -22.60 7.91 -36.91
CA LYS A 6 -21.39 7.39 -36.29
C LYS A 6 -21.03 8.14 -35.00
N LEU A 7 -21.12 9.47 -35.02
CA LEU A 7 -20.87 10.30 -33.85
C LEU A 7 -21.91 10.07 -32.74
N ALA A 8 -23.20 9.90 -33.10
CA ALA A 8 -24.23 9.58 -32.14
C ALA A 8 -24.00 8.20 -31.48
N GLU A 9 -23.60 7.21 -32.29
CA GLU A 9 -23.27 5.87 -31.77
C GLU A 9 -22.03 5.93 -30.84
N LEU A 10 -20.99 6.67 -31.19
CA LEU A 10 -19.81 6.87 -30.32
C LEU A 10 -20.19 7.52 -28.98
N LYS A 11 -20.99 8.58 -29.00
CA LYS A 11 -21.50 9.24 -27.78
C LYS A 11 -22.32 8.26 -26.91
N LYS A 12 -23.18 7.44 -27.55
CA LYS A 12 -23.95 6.41 -26.85
C LYS A 12 -23.05 5.39 -26.16
N ARG A 13 -22.03 4.85 -26.85
CA ARG A 13 -21.10 3.88 -26.29
C ARG A 13 -20.29 4.46 -25.12
N ASN A 14 -19.82 5.70 -25.25
CA ASN A 14 -19.14 6.40 -24.17
C ASN A 14 -20.03 6.52 -22.94
N ARG A 15 -21.29 6.94 -23.10
CA ARG A 15 -22.24 7.02 -22.00
C ARG A 15 -22.48 5.67 -21.33
N LEU A 16 -22.66 4.60 -22.12
CA LEU A 16 -22.83 3.24 -21.58
C LEU A 16 -21.60 2.76 -20.82
N ALA A 17 -20.37 3.14 -21.25
CA ALA A 17 -19.16 2.85 -20.52
C ALA A 17 -19.11 3.61 -19.17
N ASP A 18 -19.56 4.87 -19.14
CA ASP A 18 -19.63 5.67 -17.91
C ASP A 18 -20.70 5.15 -16.93
N GLU A 19 -21.77 4.57 -17.43
CA GLU A 19 -22.85 3.99 -16.61
C GLU A 19 -22.44 2.67 -15.91
N GLY A 20 -21.40 1.99 -16.41
CA GLY A 20 -20.92 0.71 -15.84
C GLY A 20 -22.02 -0.34 -15.76
N GLY A 21 -22.26 -0.90 -14.56
CA GLY A 21 -23.35 -1.85 -14.30
C GLY A 21 -24.75 -1.24 -14.18
N GLY A 22 -24.87 0.09 -14.36
CA GLY A 22 -26.10 0.86 -14.33
C GLY A 22 -26.44 1.48 -12.97
N GLU A 23 -27.37 2.44 -13.01
CA GLU A 23 -27.72 3.31 -11.89
C GLU A 23 -28.12 2.53 -10.62
N LYS A 24 -28.98 1.53 -10.72
CA LYS A 24 -29.43 0.72 -9.58
C LYS A 24 -28.28 0.06 -8.80
N ARG A 25 -27.26 -0.46 -9.52
CA ARG A 25 -26.10 -1.10 -8.88
C ARG A 25 -25.19 -0.07 -8.26
N ARG A 26 -25.02 1.10 -8.89
CA ARG A 26 -24.26 2.23 -8.35
C ARG A 26 -24.92 2.79 -7.08
N GLU A 27 -26.24 3.00 -7.08
CA GLU A 27 -26.97 3.40 -5.86
C GLU A 27 -26.80 2.42 -4.70
N ARG A 28 -26.67 1.11 -5.00
CA ARG A 28 -26.38 0.12 -3.97
C ARG A 28 -24.99 0.33 -3.37
N GLN A 29 -23.96 0.61 -4.18
CA GLN A 29 -22.62 0.95 -3.68
C GLN A 29 -22.68 2.17 -2.75
N HIS A 30 -23.37 3.23 -3.16
CA HIS A 30 -23.54 4.43 -2.33
C HIS A 30 -24.27 4.14 -1.00
N LYS A 31 -25.31 3.30 -0.99
CA LYS A 31 -26.00 2.87 0.23
C LYS A 31 -25.11 2.05 1.17
N GLU A 32 -24.11 1.37 0.64
CA GLU A 32 -23.11 0.64 1.40
C GLU A 32 -21.95 1.56 1.88
N GLY A 33 -22.02 2.87 1.62
CA GLY A 33 -21.01 3.87 2.01
C GLY A 33 -19.79 3.93 1.09
N LYS A 34 -19.88 3.36 -0.12
CA LYS A 34 -18.78 3.26 -1.09
C LYS A 34 -18.98 4.22 -2.25
N MET A 35 -17.92 4.79 -2.76
CA MET A 35 -17.90 5.49 -4.04
C MET A 35 -17.96 4.47 -5.19
N SER A 36 -18.45 4.89 -6.36
CA SER A 36 -18.26 4.14 -7.60
C SER A 36 -16.78 4.18 -8.05
N ALA A 37 -16.40 3.24 -8.91
CA ALA A 37 -15.02 3.20 -9.43
C ALA A 37 -14.61 4.50 -10.14
N ARG A 38 -15.52 5.17 -10.83
CA ARG A 38 -15.27 6.44 -11.51
C ARG A 38 -15.11 7.60 -10.52
N GLU A 39 -15.99 7.70 -9.54
CA GLU A 39 -15.89 8.70 -8.48
C GLU A 39 -14.57 8.59 -7.69
N ARG A 40 -14.11 7.36 -7.44
CA ARG A 40 -12.80 7.12 -6.80
C ARG A 40 -11.64 7.69 -7.63
N ILE A 41 -11.65 7.50 -8.95
CA ILE A 41 -10.61 8.05 -9.85
C ILE A 41 -10.70 9.58 -9.89
N GLU A 42 -11.90 10.14 -10.01
CA GLU A 42 -12.13 11.59 -10.04
C GLU A 42 -11.69 12.26 -8.73
N PHE A 43 -11.91 11.60 -7.59
CA PHE A 43 -11.43 12.11 -6.29
C PHE A 43 -9.90 12.00 -6.13
N LEU A 44 -9.32 10.91 -6.63
CA LEU A 44 -7.88 10.64 -6.48
C LEU A 44 -7.02 11.59 -7.30
N LEU A 45 -7.42 11.88 -8.53
CA LEU A 45 -6.62 12.64 -9.48
C LEU A 45 -6.91 14.14 -9.43
N ASP A 46 -5.97 14.93 -9.90
CA ASP A 46 -6.16 16.35 -10.09
C ASP A 46 -7.25 16.61 -11.14
N ASP A 47 -8.12 17.60 -10.90
CA ASP A 47 -9.28 17.88 -11.71
C ASP A 47 -8.96 17.98 -13.21
N GLY A 48 -9.72 17.25 -14.03
CA GLY A 48 -9.63 17.29 -15.49
C GLY A 48 -8.36 16.69 -16.09
N THR A 49 -7.55 15.97 -15.30
CA THR A 49 -6.30 15.36 -15.80
C THR A 49 -6.44 13.90 -16.20
N PHE A 50 -7.59 13.28 -15.93
CA PHE A 50 -7.78 11.85 -16.22
C PHE A 50 -7.97 11.59 -17.72
N GLU A 51 -7.13 10.73 -18.26
CA GLU A 51 -7.21 10.19 -19.62
C GLU A 51 -7.46 8.69 -19.57
N GLU A 52 -8.69 8.29 -19.91
CA GLU A 52 -9.13 6.90 -19.87
C GLU A 52 -8.64 6.12 -21.09
N THR A 53 -8.05 4.95 -20.86
CA THR A 53 -7.61 4.02 -21.91
C THR A 53 -8.56 2.82 -22.02
N ASP A 54 -8.71 2.28 -23.25
CA ASP A 54 -9.48 1.08 -23.54
C ASP A 54 -10.95 1.11 -23.01
N LYS A 55 -11.57 2.31 -23.00
CA LYS A 55 -12.91 2.58 -22.50
C LYS A 55 -13.98 1.71 -23.15
N LEU A 56 -13.85 1.40 -24.45
CA LEU A 56 -14.87 0.76 -25.27
C LEU A 56 -14.63 -0.73 -25.49
N VAL A 57 -13.63 -1.35 -24.85
CA VAL A 57 -13.42 -2.79 -24.97
C VAL A 57 -14.51 -3.58 -24.23
N THR A 58 -14.76 -4.81 -24.68
CA THR A 58 -15.65 -5.77 -24.02
C THR A 58 -14.96 -7.12 -23.94
N HIS A 59 -15.36 -7.97 -23.00
CA HIS A 59 -14.82 -9.33 -22.90
C HIS A 59 -15.12 -10.16 -24.15
N ARG A 60 -14.33 -11.22 -24.38
CA ARG A 60 -14.43 -12.12 -25.54
C ARG A 60 -15.18 -13.42 -25.23
N CYS A 61 -15.53 -13.68 -23.98
CA CYS A 61 -16.24 -14.89 -23.58
C CYS A 61 -17.62 -14.94 -24.19
N ASN A 62 -17.99 -16.11 -24.76
CA ASN A 62 -19.30 -16.38 -25.34
C ASN A 62 -20.02 -17.54 -24.63
N ASP A 63 -19.33 -18.26 -23.74
CA ASP A 63 -19.86 -19.37 -22.96
C ASP A 63 -20.69 -18.86 -21.78
N PHE A 64 -21.52 -19.74 -21.20
CA PHE A 64 -22.33 -19.48 -20.01
C PHE A 64 -23.22 -18.24 -20.11
N GLY A 65 -23.73 -17.91 -21.30
CA GLY A 65 -24.60 -16.74 -21.53
C GLY A 65 -23.87 -15.38 -21.52
N MET A 66 -22.55 -15.39 -21.59
CA MET A 66 -21.75 -14.15 -21.59
C MET A 66 -21.85 -13.39 -22.92
N ALA A 67 -22.20 -14.07 -24.04
CA ALA A 67 -22.36 -13.42 -25.33
C ALA A 67 -23.33 -12.23 -25.29
N GLU A 68 -24.41 -12.36 -24.52
CA GLU A 68 -25.48 -11.36 -24.38
C GLU A 68 -25.22 -10.31 -23.29
N GLN A 69 -24.14 -10.45 -22.52
CA GLN A 69 -23.83 -9.60 -21.39
C GLN A 69 -22.51 -8.82 -21.62
N LYS A 70 -22.54 -7.86 -22.53
CA LYS A 70 -21.37 -7.06 -22.91
C LYS A 70 -21.46 -5.66 -22.28
N PHE A 71 -20.52 -5.37 -21.38
CA PHE A 71 -20.36 -4.04 -20.78
C PHE A 71 -19.09 -3.40 -21.34
N TYR A 72 -19.17 -2.12 -21.75
CA TYR A 72 -17.99 -1.39 -22.20
C TYR A 72 -17.03 -1.15 -21.02
N GLY A 73 -15.73 -1.23 -21.30
CA GLY A 73 -14.69 -1.19 -20.28
C GLY A 73 -14.53 -2.49 -19.51
N ASP A 74 -15.45 -3.45 -19.68
CA ASP A 74 -15.46 -4.78 -19.04
C ASP A 74 -15.29 -4.73 -17.51
N GLY A 75 -15.90 -3.71 -16.85
CA GLY A 75 -15.89 -3.56 -15.41
C GLY A 75 -14.58 -3.01 -14.82
N PHE A 76 -13.69 -2.48 -15.65
CA PHE A 76 -12.46 -1.86 -15.20
C PHE A 76 -12.24 -0.51 -15.89
N ILE A 77 -11.94 0.50 -15.10
CA ILE A 77 -11.54 1.82 -15.59
C ILE A 77 -10.03 1.89 -15.47
N THR A 78 -9.33 2.16 -16.56
CA THR A 78 -7.86 2.23 -16.60
C THR A 78 -7.41 3.47 -17.34
N GLY A 79 -6.33 4.08 -16.89
CA GLY A 79 -5.81 5.27 -17.54
C GLY A 79 -4.66 5.89 -16.77
N TYR A 80 -4.45 7.17 -17.01
CA TYR A 80 -3.46 7.97 -16.33
C TYR A 80 -3.99 9.37 -16.07
N GLY A 81 -3.37 10.04 -15.12
CA GLY A 81 -3.68 11.41 -14.73
C GLY A 81 -2.57 12.01 -13.91
N ARG A 82 -2.89 13.00 -13.11
CA ARG A 82 -1.91 13.65 -12.25
C ARG A 82 -2.36 13.66 -10.79
N ILE A 83 -1.39 13.59 -9.89
CA ILE A 83 -1.55 13.87 -8.47
C ILE A 83 -0.51 14.92 -8.10
N GLU A 84 -0.95 16.09 -7.64
CA GLU A 84 -0.07 17.23 -7.38
C GLU A 84 0.86 17.55 -8.57
N GLY A 85 0.30 17.52 -9.77
CA GLY A 85 0.98 17.75 -11.03
C GLY A 85 1.86 16.60 -11.55
N ARG A 86 2.12 15.55 -10.78
CA ARG A 86 2.93 14.40 -11.17
C ARG A 86 2.11 13.32 -11.86
N LEU A 87 2.66 12.75 -12.94
CA LEU A 87 2.03 11.66 -13.69
C LEU A 87 1.89 10.41 -12.81
N VAL A 88 0.69 9.80 -12.84
CA VAL A 88 0.40 8.50 -12.24
C VAL A 88 -0.46 7.65 -13.17
N TYR A 89 -0.35 6.35 -13.09
CA TYR A 89 -1.21 5.40 -13.77
C TYR A 89 -2.16 4.76 -12.76
N VAL A 90 -3.43 4.62 -13.13
CA VAL A 90 -4.47 4.15 -12.23
C VAL A 90 -5.36 3.12 -12.91
N PHE A 91 -5.78 2.12 -12.14
CA PHE A 91 -6.90 1.27 -12.49
C PHE A 91 -7.90 1.21 -11.32
N ALA A 92 -9.19 1.14 -11.64
CA ALA A 92 -10.26 0.94 -10.67
C ALA A 92 -11.17 -0.19 -11.12
N GLN A 93 -11.47 -1.09 -10.20
CA GLN A 93 -12.37 -2.21 -10.40
C GLN A 93 -13.81 -1.76 -10.09
N ASP A 94 -14.71 -1.91 -11.06
CA ASP A 94 -16.13 -1.59 -10.90
C ASP A 94 -16.91 -2.83 -10.46
N PHE A 95 -17.20 -2.91 -9.18
CA PHE A 95 -17.96 -4.02 -8.60
C PHE A 95 -19.39 -4.16 -9.19
N THR A 96 -19.91 -3.09 -9.80
CA THR A 96 -21.23 -3.11 -10.43
C THR A 96 -21.29 -3.97 -11.70
N VAL A 97 -20.13 -4.26 -12.30
CA VAL A 97 -19.97 -5.10 -13.50
C VAL A 97 -19.34 -6.43 -13.12
N PHE A 98 -20.10 -7.50 -13.14
CA PHE A 98 -19.66 -8.86 -12.80
C PHE A 98 -18.92 -8.98 -11.46
N GLY A 99 -19.28 -8.13 -10.44
CA GLY A 99 -18.62 -8.10 -9.15
C GLY A 99 -17.13 -7.72 -9.23
N GLY A 100 -16.73 -6.90 -10.20
CA GLY A 100 -15.34 -6.51 -10.40
C GLY A 100 -14.41 -7.68 -10.73
N SER A 101 -14.95 -8.79 -11.27
CA SER A 101 -14.14 -10.00 -11.52
C SER A 101 -13.18 -9.82 -12.70
N LEU A 102 -11.98 -10.40 -12.56
CA LEU A 102 -10.93 -10.33 -13.57
C LEU A 102 -11.26 -11.24 -14.76
N SER A 103 -11.19 -10.69 -15.96
CA SER A 103 -11.28 -11.37 -17.26
C SER A 103 -9.94 -11.30 -18.00
N GLU A 104 -9.81 -12.04 -19.09
CA GLU A 104 -8.68 -11.87 -20.02
C GLU A 104 -8.58 -10.41 -20.51
N THR A 105 -9.70 -9.81 -20.88
CA THR A 105 -9.75 -8.47 -21.48
C THR A 105 -9.38 -7.38 -20.47
N ASN A 106 -9.98 -7.38 -19.29
CA ASN A 106 -9.69 -6.33 -18.32
C ASN A 106 -8.32 -6.53 -17.64
N ALA A 107 -7.81 -7.77 -17.54
CA ALA A 107 -6.42 -8.03 -17.18
C ALA A 107 -5.44 -7.38 -18.18
N GLY A 108 -5.71 -7.53 -19.49
CA GLY A 108 -4.93 -6.86 -20.53
C GLY A 108 -4.91 -5.34 -20.42
N LYS A 109 -5.98 -4.71 -19.93
CA LYS A 109 -6.03 -3.27 -19.65
C LYS A 109 -5.07 -2.90 -18.51
N ILE A 110 -5.09 -3.65 -17.39
CA ILE A 110 -4.19 -3.42 -16.26
C ILE A 110 -2.73 -3.59 -16.70
N VAL A 111 -2.42 -4.70 -17.36
CA VAL A 111 -1.07 -5.01 -17.88
C VAL A 111 -0.56 -3.86 -18.76
N LYS A 112 -1.40 -3.35 -19.67
CA LYS A 112 -1.04 -2.24 -20.55
C LYS A 112 -0.64 -0.98 -19.78
N ILE A 113 -1.43 -0.58 -18.76
CA ILE A 113 -1.08 0.62 -17.98
C ILE A 113 0.13 0.40 -17.09
N MET A 114 0.35 -0.81 -16.55
CA MET A 114 1.56 -1.14 -15.79
C MET A 114 2.81 -1.05 -16.67
N ASP A 115 2.76 -1.60 -17.89
CA ASP A 115 3.86 -1.52 -18.85
C ASP A 115 4.13 -0.07 -19.29
N LEU A 116 3.08 0.75 -19.45
CA LEU A 116 3.21 2.18 -19.73
C LEU A 116 3.79 2.95 -18.53
N ALA A 117 3.34 2.66 -17.32
CA ALA A 117 3.86 3.27 -16.10
C ALA A 117 5.36 3.01 -15.92
N ALA A 118 5.79 1.75 -16.09
CA ALA A 118 7.22 1.39 -16.04
C ALA A 118 8.03 2.11 -17.12
N LYS A 119 7.49 2.21 -18.35
CA LYS A 119 8.14 2.90 -19.46
C LYS A 119 8.27 4.42 -19.22
N MET A 120 7.28 5.02 -18.57
CA MET A 120 7.26 6.45 -18.27
C MET A 120 7.92 6.82 -16.92
N GLY A 121 8.28 5.81 -16.12
CA GLY A 121 8.81 6.02 -14.78
C GLY A 121 7.79 6.68 -13.85
N ALA A 122 6.56 6.19 -13.81
CA ALA A 122 5.46 6.76 -13.03
C ALA A 122 4.80 5.73 -12.11
N PRO A 123 4.28 6.13 -10.94
CA PRO A 123 3.60 5.23 -10.01
C PRO A 123 2.36 4.55 -10.61
N VAL A 124 2.06 3.34 -10.11
CA VAL A 124 0.83 2.60 -10.40
C VAL A 124 -0.04 2.53 -9.14
N ILE A 125 -1.30 2.91 -9.28
CA ILE A 125 -2.27 2.89 -8.19
C ILE A 125 -3.44 1.98 -8.60
N GLY A 126 -3.69 0.95 -7.79
CA GLY A 126 -4.83 0.06 -7.95
C GLY A 126 -5.93 0.37 -6.93
N LEU A 127 -7.15 0.66 -7.41
CA LEU A 127 -8.34 0.81 -6.59
C LEU A 127 -9.15 -0.48 -6.69
N ASN A 128 -8.99 -1.34 -5.69
CA ASN A 128 -9.38 -2.75 -5.73
C ASN A 128 -10.76 -2.98 -5.09
N ASP A 129 -11.66 -3.62 -5.85
CA ASP A 129 -13.02 -3.99 -5.42
C ASP A 129 -13.49 -5.17 -6.30
N SER A 130 -13.13 -6.43 -5.93
CA SER A 130 -13.22 -7.57 -6.84
C SER A 130 -13.61 -8.88 -6.16
N GLY A 131 -14.55 -9.58 -6.74
CA GLY A 131 -14.88 -10.95 -6.36
C GLY A 131 -13.86 -12.02 -6.78
N GLY A 132 -12.75 -11.63 -7.42
CA GLY A 132 -11.69 -12.55 -7.86
C GLY A 132 -11.75 -12.87 -9.36
N ALA A 133 -11.37 -14.09 -9.76
CA ALA A 133 -11.35 -14.51 -11.14
C ALA A 133 -12.79 -14.66 -11.72
N ARG A 134 -13.00 -14.23 -12.97
CA ARG A 134 -14.26 -14.47 -13.70
C ARG A 134 -14.33 -15.93 -14.08
N ILE A 135 -15.10 -16.70 -13.32
CA ILE A 135 -15.16 -18.16 -13.45
C ILE A 135 -15.63 -18.65 -14.82
N GLN A 136 -16.45 -17.85 -15.52
CA GLN A 136 -16.94 -18.15 -16.87
C GLN A 136 -15.81 -18.18 -17.92
N GLU A 137 -14.70 -17.51 -17.65
CA GLU A 137 -13.53 -17.48 -18.56
C GLU A 137 -12.46 -18.52 -18.19
N GLY A 138 -12.64 -19.23 -17.06
CA GLY A 138 -11.76 -20.33 -16.67
C GLY A 138 -10.30 -19.93 -16.60
N VAL A 139 -9.43 -20.69 -17.28
CA VAL A 139 -7.97 -20.51 -17.24
C VAL A 139 -7.51 -19.18 -17.86
N ALA A 140 -8.28 -18.58 -18.76
CA ALA A 140 -7.93 -17.28 -19.36
C ALA A 140 -7.93 -16.16 -18.32
N SER A 141 -8.89 -16.17 -17.38
CA SER A 141 -8.89 -15.26 -16.22
C SER A 141 -7.69 -15.50 -15.30
N LEU A 142 -7.32 -16.75 -15.02
CA LEU A 142 -6.15 -17.07 -14.20
C LEU A 142 -4.85 -16.63 -14.86
N ALA A 143 -4.73 -16.80 -16.18
CA ALA A 143 -3.59 -16.30 -16.94
C ALA A 143 -3.46 -14.77 -16.82
N GLY A 144 -4.59 -14.04 -16.86
CA GLY A 144 -4.62 -12.60 -16.64
C GLY A 144 -4.05 -12.19 -15.27
N TYR A 145 -4.40 -12.92 -14.19
CA TYR A 145 -3.77 -12.69 -12.89
C TYR A 145 -2.26 -12.94 -12.91
N ALA A 146 -1.82 -14.03 -13.53
CA ALA A 146 -0.39 -14.35 -13.63
C ALA A 146 0.39 -13.26 -14.36
N ASP A 147 -0.18 -12.69 -15.42
CA ASP A 147 0.40 -11.56 -16.16
C ASP A 147 0.55 -10.30 -15.30
N ILE A 148 -0.43 -10.01 -14.45
CA ILE A 148 -0.37 -8.89 -13.49
C ILE A 148 0.70 -9.16 -12.43
N PHE A 149 0.74 -10.35 -11.82
CA PHE A 149 1.75 -10.71 -10.80
C PHE A 149 3.16 -10.61 -11.34
N LEU A 150 3.37 -11.03 -12.60
CA LEU A 150 4.66 -10.88 -13.27
C LEU A 150 5.10 -9.41 -13.32
N ARG A 151 4.19 -8.48 -13.69
CA ARG A 151 4.49 -7.04 -13.74
C ARG A 151 4.71 -6.46 -12.36
N ASN A 152 3.89 -6.83 -11.37
CA ASN A 152 4.14 -6.42 -9.98
C ASN A 152 5.57 -6.77 -9.55
N THR A 153 6.04 -7.97 -9.91
CA THR A 153 7.39 -8.44 -9.56
C THR A 153 8.47 -7.72 -10.36
N LEU A 154 8.34 -7.59 -11.69
CA LEU A 154 9.33 -6.96 -12.54
C LEU A 154 9.51 -5.47 -12.27
N TYR A 155 8.44 -4.79 -11.85
CA TYR A 155 8.42 -3.35 -11.59
C TYR A 155 8.57 -3.01 -10.10
N SER A 156 8.69 -4.01 -9.22
CA SER A 156 9.01 -3.83 -7.80
C SER A 156 10.36 -3.11 -7.64
N GLY A 157 10.36 -2.02 -6.87
CA GLY A 157 11.53 -1.17 -6.70
C GLY A 157 11.92 -0.34 -7.94
N VAL A 158 11.12 -0.35 -9.01
CA VAL A 158 11.33 0.48 -10.22
C VAL A 158 10.38 1.67 -10.20
N VAL A 159 9.10 1.43 -10.01
CA VAL A 159 8.07 2.46 -9.82
C VAL A 159 7.25 2.12 -8.56
N PRO A 160 6.80 3.12 -7.78
CA PRO A 160 5.93 2.87 -6.65
C PRO A 160 4.62 2.20 -7.08
N GLN A 161 4.22 1.17 -6.33
CA GLN A 161 2.98 0.42 -6.55
C GLN A 161 2.12 0.49 -5.29
N ILE A 162 0.92 1.07 -5.40
CA ILE A 162 0.01 1.29 -4.28
C ILE A 162 -1.31 0.60 -4.55
N SER A 163 -1.81 -0.16 -3.59
CA SER A 163 -3.10 -0.82 -3.64
C SER A 163 -4.04 -0.28 -2.56
N ALA A 164 -5.15 0.34 -2.96
CA ALA A 164 -6.24 0.70 -2.07
C ALA A 164 -7.36 -0.35 -2.19
N ILE A 165 -7.65 -1.04 -1.10
CA ILE A 165 -8.71 -2.04 -1.02
C ILE A 165 -9.97 -1.34 -0.54
N MET A 166 -10.91 -1.16 -1.45
CA MET A 166 -12.10 -0.34 -1.26
C MET A 166 -13.40 -1.15 -1.37
N GLY A 167 -13.27 -2.46 -1.28
CA GLY A 167 -14.34 -3.43 -1.31
C GLY A 167 -13.81 -4.85 -1.09
N PRO A 168 -14.62 -5.88 -1.32
CA PRO A 168 -14.16 -7.25 -1.27
C PRO A 168 -12.98 -7.49 -2.23
N CYS A 169 -11.96 -8.23 -1.77
CA CYS A 169 -10.92 -8.81 -2.60
C CYS A 169 -10.73 -10.26 -2.19
N ALA A 170 -11.04 -11.20 -3.09
CA ALA A 170 -11.00 -12.61 -2.81
C ALA A 170 -10.16 -13.40 -3.82
N GLY A 171 -9.55 -14.49 -3.37
CA GLY A 171 -8.78 -15.40 -4.23
C GLY A 171 -7.62 -14.70 -4.92
N GLY A 172 -7.56 -14.77 -6.25
CA GLY A 172 -6.51 -14.14 -7.05
C GLY A 172 -6.36 -12.62 -6.83
N ALA A 173 -7.43 -11.92 -6.46
CA ALA A 173 -7.44 -10.48 -6.25
C ALA A 173 -6.62 -10.01 -5.03
N VAL A 174 -6.19 -10.89 -4.13
CA VAL A 174 -5.39 -10.50 -2.95
C VAL A 174 -3.88 -10.58 -3.19
N TYR A 175 -3.43 -11.38 -4.17
CA TYR A 175 -1.99 -11.58 -4.37
C TYR A 175 -1.31 -10.37 -5.00
N SER A 176 -1.93 -9.74 -6.00
CA SER A 176 -1.39 -8.51 -6.59
C SER A 176 -1.21 -7.40 -5.53
N PRO A 177 -2.21 -7.04 -4.71
CA PRO A 177 -2.01 -6.10 -3.62
C PRO A 177 -0.89 -6.50 -2.65
N ALA A 178 -0.79 -7.78 -2.28
CA ALA A 178 0.23 -8.26 -1.36
C ALA A 178 1.67 -8.15 -1.90
N ILE A 179 1.85 -8.10 -3.22
CA ILE A 179 3.15 -7.88 -3.88
C ILE A 179 3.48 -6.39 -3.97
N THR A 180 2.50 -5.49 -4.00
CA THR A 180 2.72 -4.04 -4.12
C THR A 180 3.39 -3.46 -2.88
N ASP A 181 3.90 -2.24 -2.97
CA ASP A 181 4.66 -1.60 -1.89
C ASP A 181 3.80 -1.27 -0.68
N PHE A 182 2.61 -0.70 -0.92
CA PHE A 182 1.68 -0.33 0.14
C PHE A 182 0.26 -0.81 -0.13
N VAL A 183 -0.40 -1.25 0.93
CA VAL A 183 -1.80 -1.66 0.94
C VAL A 183 -2.56 -0.80 1.94
N LEU A 184 -3.56 -0.09 1.46
CA LEU A 184 -4.52 0.66 2.28
C LEU A 184 -5.85 -0.11 2.30
N MET A 185 -6.54 -0.15 3.43
CA MET A 185 -7.85 -0.82 3.53
C MET A 185 -8.88 0.12 4.16
N VAL A 186 -10.09 0.12 3.59
CA VAL A 186 -11.23 0.88 4.13
C VAL A 186 -11.97 0.03 5.16
N ASP A 187 -12.19 0.58 6.35
CA ASP A 187 -12.88 -0.10 7.46
C ASP A 187 -14.31 -0.51 7.08
N LYS A 188 -14.73 -1.69 7.53
CA LYS A 188 -16.10 -2.25 7.37
C LYS A 188 -16.58 -2.50 5.94
N THR A 189 -15.95 -1.94 4.92
CA THR A 189 -16.36 -2.10 3.52
C THR A 189 -15.38 -2.95 2.72
N SER A 190 -14.12 -3.05 3.14
CA SER A 190 -13.10 -3.81 2.46
C SER A 190 -12.70 -5.10 3.19
N TYR A 191 -12.44 -6.13 2.42
CA TYR A 191 -12.05 -7.44 2.93
C TYR A 191 -11.01 -8.07 2.02
N MET A 192 -10.01 -8.72 2.61
CA MET A 192 -9.04 -9.54 1.89
C MET A 192 -8.99 -10.95 2.46
N PHE A 193 -9.19 -11.98 1.63
CA PHE A 193 -8.99 -13.37 2.03
C PHE A 193 -8.78 -14.25 0.79
N ILE A 194 -7.99 -15.31 0.94
CA ILE A 194 -7.79 -16.30 -0.12
C ILE A 194 -9.10 -17.03 -0.40
N THR A 195 -9.77 -17.48 0.66
CA THR A 195 -11.07 -18.14 0.61
C THR A 195 -12.00 -17.53 1.67
N GLY A 196 -13.26 -17.30 1.29
CA GLY A 196 -14.25 -16.68 2.18
C GLY A 196 -14.70 -17.59 3.31
N PRO A 197 -15.45 -17.05 4.30
CA PRO A 197 -15.93 -17.78 5.48
C PRO A 197 -16.68 -19.08 5.16
N ASP A 198 -17.49 -19.10 4.09
CA ASP A 198 -18.29 -20.28 3.71
C ASP A 198 -17.41 -21.48 3.33
N VAL A 199 -16.30 -21.22 2.62
CA VAL A 199 -15.34 -22.27 2.25
C VAL A 199 -14.59 -22.77 3.48
N ILE A 200 -14.16 -21.87 4.38
CA ILE A 200 -13.49 -22.20 5.63
C ILE A 200 -14.41 -23.08 6.48
N LYS A 201 -15.68 -22.69 6.65
CA LYS A 201 -16.67 -23.48 7.37
C LYS A 201 -16.84 -24.88 6.79
N THR A 202 -16.83 -25.00 5.47
CA THR A 202 -16.99 -26.30 4.80
C THR A 202 -15.76 -27.21 4.94
N VAL A 203 -14.55 -26.64 4.90
CA VAL A 203 -13.29 -27.41 4.85
C VAL A 203 -12.70 -27.65 6.23
N THR A 204 -12.64 -26.61 7.07
CA THR A 204 -12.00 -26.67 8.41
C THR A 204 -12.99 -26.70 9.56
N HIS A 205 -14.30 -26.48 9.26
CA HIS A 205 -15.39 -26.39 10.25
C HIS A 205 -15.26 -25.22 11.23
N GLU A 206 -14.45 -24.22 10.89
CA GLU A 206 -14.32 -23.00 11.66
C GLU A 206 -15.45 -22.00 11.30
N GLU A 207 -16.03 -21.35 12.29
CA GLU A 207 -17.03 -20.30 12.11
C GLU A 207 -16.39 -18.94 12.35
N VAL A 208 -16.23 -18.17 11.27
CA VAL A 208 -15.66 -16.82 11.29
C VAL A 208 -16.50 -15.86 10.45
N THR A 209 -16.58 -14.62 10.86
CA THR A 209 -17.18 -13.56 10.04
C THR A 209 -16.17 -13.04 9.01
N LYS A 210 -16.65 -12.34 7.96
CA LYS A 210 -15.77 -11.68 6.98
C LYS A 210 -14.82 -10.70 7.66
N GLU A 211 -15.31 -9.94 8.64
CA GLU A 211 -14.53 -8.95 9.39
C GLU A 211 -13.41 -9.61 10.20
N GLN A 212 -13.73 -10.67 10.93
CA GLN A 212 -12.75 -11.41 11.72
C GLN A 212 -11.69 -12.10 10.86
N LEU A 213 -12.09 -12.59 9.68
CA LEU A 213 -11.19 -13.32 8.78
C LEU A 213 -10.24 -12.40 8.02
N GLY A 214 -10.77 -11.32 7.46
CA GLY A 214 -10.03 -10.49 6.52
C GLY A 214 -10.49 -9.04 6.46
N GLY A 215 -11.07 -8.50 7.54
CA GLY A 215 -11.42 -7.09 7.64
C GLY A 215 -10.19 -6.19 7.73
N ALA A 216 -10.40 -4.91 7.54
CA ALA A 216 -9.32 -3.93 7.48
C ALA A 216 -8.47 -3.92 8.76
N MET A 217 -9.10 -3.94 9.95
CA MET A 217 -8.37 -3.98 11.21
C MET A 217 -7.61 -5.30 11.41
N THR A 218 -8.18 -6.44 11.01
CA THR A 218 -7.49 -7.74 11.08
C THR A 218 -6.17 -7.72 10.30
N HIS A 219 -6.17 -7.12 9.12
CA HIS A 219 -4.96 -7.02 8.31
C HIS A 219 -4.00 -5.92 8.77
N ASN A 220 -4.50 -4.87 9.43
CA ASN A 220 -3.66 -3.83 10.02
C ASN A 220 -3.02 -4.25 11.36
N GLU A 221 -3.68 -5.09 12.17
CA GLU A 221 -3.20 -5.41 13.52
C GLU A 221 -2.59 -6.81 13.62
N THR A 222 -3.22 -7.82 12.98
CA THR A 222 -2.88 -9.23 13.20
C THR A 222 -1.94 -9.77 12.13
N SER A 223 -2.27 -9.60 10.85
CA SER A 223 -1.48 -10.19 9.77
C SER A 223 -0.38 -9.28 9.23
N GLY A 224 -0.51 -7.96 9.41
CA GLY A 224 0.43 -6.97 8.87
C GLY A 224 0.42 -6.86 7.35
N VAL A 225 -0.61 -7.38 6.67
CA VAL A 225 -0.76 -7.26 5.21
C VAL A 225 -1.08 -5.83 4.82
N ALA A 226 -1.98 -5.17 5.57
CA ALA A 226 -2.32 -3.77 5.35
C ALA A 226 -1.32 -2.85 6.06
N HIS A 227 -1.07 -1.71 5.44
CA HIS A 227 -0.17 -0.67 5.95
C HIS A 227 -0.92 0.51 6.55
N PHE A 228 -2.14 0.76 6.07
CA PHE A 228 -2.98 1.88 6.52
C PHE A 228 -4.44 1.45 6.64
N LEU A 229 -5.10 2.01 7.64
CA LEU A 229 -6.53 1.89 7.89
C LEU A 229 -7.19 3.23 7.57
N ALA A 230 -8.19 3.23 6.72
CA ALA A 230 -9.01 4.41 6.42
C ALA A 230 -10.46 4.17 6.86
N HIS A 231 -11.15 5.22 7.30
CA HIS A 231 -12.53 5.11 7.74
C HIS A 231 -13.54 5.06 6.59
N ASP A 232 -13.19 5.70 5.47
CA ASP A 232 -14.00 5.72 4.25
C ASP A 232 -13.15 5.83 2.97
N ASP A 233 -13.82 5.80 1.81
CA ASP A 233 -13.18 5.89 0.51
C ASP A 233 -12.42 7.23 0.33
N ALA A 234 -12.96 8.35 0.81
CA ALA A 234 -12.36 9.66 0.65
C ALA A 234 -11.05 9.81 1.45
N GLU A 235 -11.06 9.34 2.71
CA GLU A 235 -9.85 9.32 3.54
C GLU A 235 -8.79 8.39 2.92
N CYS A 236 -9.18 7.20 2.46
CA CYS A 236 -8.27 6.27 1.81
C CYS A 236 -7.56 6.91 0.61
N LEU A 237 -8.31 7.58 -0.26
CA LEU A 237 -7.76 8.27 -1.44
C LEU A 237 -6.88 9.46 -1.04
N SER A 238 -7.25 10.19 0.00
CA SER A 238 -6.43 11.28 0.55
C SER A 238 -5.10 10.76 1.11
N MET A 239 -5.12 9.63 1.82
CA MET A 239 -3.90 8.96 2.31
C MET A 239 -3.01 8.47 1.15
N VAL A 240 -3.57 8.00 0.03
CA VAL A 240 -2.80 7.66 -1.17
C VAL A 240 -2.08 8.88 -1.73
N ARG A 241 -2.77 10.03 -1.83
CA ARG A 241 -2.17 11.29 -2.29
C ARG A 241 -1.05 11.74 -1.35
N GLU A 242 -1.26 11.67 -0.06
CA GLU A 242 -0.28 12.03 0.96
C GLU A 242 0.95 11.10 0.91
N LEU A 243 0.74 9.79 0.85
CA LEU A 243 1.80 8.79 0.74
C LEU A 243 2.72 9.08 -0.47
N LEU A 244 2.12 9.40 -1.62
CA LEU A 244 2.87 9.78 -2.83
C LEU A 244 3.71 11.04 -2.64
N SER A 245 3.33 11.95 -1.75
CA SER A 245 4.09 13.18 -1.50
C SER A 245 5.46 12.92 -0.86
N PHE A 246 5.68 11.74 -0.27
CA PHE A 246 6.96 11.36 0.35
C PHE A 246 7.89 10.58 -0.59
N MET A 247 7.42 10.06 -1.70
CA MET A 247 8.19 9.19 -2.58
C MET A 247 8.37 9.79 -3.98
N PRO A 248 9.45 9.42 -4.70
CA PRO A 248 9.67 9.84 -6.08
C PRO A 248 8.70 9.15 -7.04
N SER A 249 8.73 9.57 -8.31
CA SER A 249 7.93 8.90 -9.34
C SER A 249 8.50 7.54 -9.75
N ASN A 250 9.80 7.35 -9.60
CA ASN A 250 10.52 6.11 -9.94
C ASN A 250 11.87 6.05 -9.18
N ASN A 251 12.59 4.95 -9.33
CA ASN A 251 13.86 4.71 -8.62
C ASN A 251 15.07 5.53 -9.13
N LEU A 252 14.91 6.31 -10.19
CA LEU A 252 15.97 7.19 -10.72
C LEU A 252 15.81 8.64 -10.25
N ASP A 253 14.63 8.99 -9.75
CA ASP A 253 14.31 10.33 -9.26
C ASP A 253 14.53 10.42 -7.75
N ASP A 254 14.73 11.63 -7.26
CA ASP A 254 14.69 11.93 -5.83
C ASP A 254 13.25 12.19 -5.36
N PRO A 255 12.93 11.93 -4.06
CA PRO A 255 11.66 12.31 -3.48
C PRO A 255 11.38 13.81 -3.61
N PRO A 256 10.12 14.22 -3.79
CA PRO A 256 9.77 15.62 -3.91
C PRO A 256 10.10 16.38 -2.61
N ARG A 257 10.72 17.55 -2.76
CA ARG A 257 11.01 18.45 -1.64
C ARG A 257 9.79 19.34 -1.38
N LYS A 258 9.36 19.45 -0.14
CA LYS A 258 8.31 20.37 0.30
C LYS A 258 8.97 21.57 1.00
N ALA A 259 8.47 22.77 0.74
CA ALA A 259 8.94 23.94 1.47
C ALA A 259 8.64 23.75 2.98
N SER A 260 9.64 23.93 3.82
CA SER A 260 9.50 23.91 5.27
C SER A 260 9.70 25.32 5.83
N THR A 261 8.91 25.67 6.83
CA THR A 261 9.08 26.88 7.63
C THR A 261 9.80 26.59 8.96
N ASP A 262 10.06 25.33 9.23
CA ASP A 262 10.77 24.88 10.44
C ASP A 262 12.28 25.17 10.29
N PRO A 263 12.91 25.91 11.22
CA PRO A 263 14.33 26.23 11.11
C PRO A 263 15.20 24.96 11.18
N ALA A 264 16.17 24.86 10.26
CA ALA A 264 17.07 23.70 10.21
C ALA A 264 17.99 23.57 11.45
N ASP A 265 18.17 24.64 12.20
CA ASP A 265 18.96 24.71 13.44
C ASP A 265 18.08 24.70 14.70
N ARG A 266 16.80 24.37 14.58
CA ARG A 266 15.87 24.26 15.71
C ARG A 266 16.39 23.23 16.72
N ALA A 267 16.43 23.60 17.98
CA ALA A 267 16.68 22.73 19.11
C ALA A 267 15.45 22.74 20.03
N ASP A 268 14.81 21.60 20.19
CA ASP A 268 13.63 21.49 21.05
C ASP A 268 14.05 21.10 22.46
N ALA A 269 13.77 22.00 23.44
CA ALA A 269 14.10 21.77 24.85
C ALA A 269 13.35 20.57 25.46
N ALA A 270 12.25 20.12 24.86
CA ALA A 270 11.51 18.92 25.30
C ALA A 270 12.41 17.66 25.25
N LEU A 271 13.37 17.61 24.33
CA LEU A 271 14.30 16.48 24.19
C LEU A 271 15.15 16.23 25.45
N ASP A 272 15.39 17.25 26.28
CA ASP A 272 16.15 17.11 27.53
C ASP A 272 15.38 16.25 28.57
N SER A 273 14.08 16.07 28.43
CA SER A 273 13.23 15.40 29.42
C SER A 273 12.41 14.20 28.88
N ILE A 274 12.27 14.05 27.56
CA ILE A 274 11.46 12.95 26.95
C ILE A 274 12.07 11.59 27.33
N VAL A 275 13.38 11.43 27.24
CA VAL A 275 14.05 10.16 27.56
C VAL A 275 14.39 10.10 29.05
N PRO A 276 13.73 9.21 29.84
CA PRO A 276 13.99 9.13 31.27
C PRO A 276 15.40 8.67 31.58
N ALA A 277 16.04 9.29 32.57
CA ALA A 277 17.36 8.88 33.06
C ALA A 277 17.35 7.44 33.63
N GLN A 278 16.25 7.02 34.22
CA GLN A 278 16.08 5.67 34.72
C GLN A 278 15.75 4.70 33.57
N SER A 279 16.62 3.76 33.29
CA SER A 279 16.55 2.84 32.15
C SER A 279 15.33 1.89 32.14
N SER A 280 14.69 1.68 33.29
CA SER A 280 13.48 0.84 33.42
C SER A 280 12.18 1.57 33.09
N LEU A 281 12.18 2.91 33.05
CA LEU A 281 10.97 3.67 32.73
C LEU A 281 10.73 3.69 31.22
N PRO A 282 9.51 3.35 30.78
CA PRO A 282 9.15 3.49 29.38
C PRO A 282 8.93 4.94 29.00
N TYR A 283 9.06 5.26 27.73
CA TYR A 283 8.64 6.51 27.10
C TYR A 283 8.16 6.23 25.68
N ASP A 284 7.41 7.14 25.10
CA ASP A 284 6.97 7.04 23.71
C ASP A 284 8.04 7.60 22.78
N MET A 285 8.60 6.76 21.90
CA MET A 285 9.61 7.22 20.94
C MET A 285 9.01 8.19 19.91
N LYS A 286 7.69 8.18 19.71
CA LYS A 286 7.02 9.13 18.81
C LYS A 286 7.17 10.57 19.30
N ASP A 287 7.25 10.80 20.62
CA ASP A 287 7.52 12.15 21.18
C ASP A 287 8.88 12.67 20.73
N VAL A 288 9.92 11.80 20.69
CA VAL A 288 11.24 12.15 20.16
C VAL A 288 11.16 12.45 18.66
N ILE A 289 10.46 11.60 17.90
CA ILE A 289 10.29 11.79 16.46
C ILE A 289 9.63 13.14 16.17
N HIS A 290 8.50 13.43 16.81
CA HIS A 290 7.77 14.70 16.64
C HIS A 290 8.60 15.93 17.02
N ALA A 291 9.47 15.84 18.04
CA ALA A 291 10.35 16.92 18.45
C ALA A 291 11.48 17.19 17.44
N VAL A 292 11.81 16.23 16.57
CA VAL A 292 12.95 16.32 15.63
C VAL A 292 12.53 16.68 14.22
N VAL A 293 11.38 16.13 13.74
CA VAL A 293 10.96 16.26 12.33
C VAL A 293 10.27 17.60 12.04
N ASP A 294 10.29 18.03 10.80
CA ASP A 294 9.63 19.25 10.35
C ASP A 294 8.15 19.27 10.74
N ASP A 295 7.68 20.42 11.23
CA ASP A 295 6.28 20.67 11.62
C ASP A 295 5.72 19.64 12.62
N ALA A 296 6.57 18.90 13.33
CA ALA A 296 6.21 17.77 14.19
C ALA A 296 5.32 16.73 13.47
N TYR A 297 5.48 16.58 12.16
CA TYR A 297 4.62 15.73 11.34
C TYR A 297 5.30 14.41 10.97
N PHE A 298 4.66 13.31 11.38
CA PHE A 298 5.11 11.96 11.12
C PHE A 298 3.98 11.11 10.53
N PHE A 299 4.18 10.57 9.34
CA PHE A 299 3.24 9.70 8.64
C PHE A 299 3.60 8.24 8.91
N GLU A 300 3.02 7.69 9.98
CA GLU A 300 3.32 6.34 10.45
C GLU A 300 2.78 5.27 9.51
N VAL A 301 3.59 4.25 9.21
CA VAL A 301 3.23 3.09 8.40
C VAL A 301 3.03 1.88 9.32
N GLN A 302 1.95 1.13 9.14
CA GLN A 302 1.60 -0.03 9.97
C GLN A 302 1.52 0.31 11.48
N GLU A 303 0.86 1.40 11.82
CA GLU A 303 0.71 1.87 13.21
C GLU A 303 0.18 0.79 14.15
N HIS A 304 -0.73 -0.06 13.66
CA HIS A 304 -1.39 -1.09 14.48
C HIS A 304 -0.62 -2.40 14.55
N TYR A 305 0.36 -2.64 13.65
CA TYR A 305 1.14 -3.87 13.58
C TYR A 305 2.52 -3.73 14.19
N ALA A 306 2.97 -4.75 14.92
CA ALA A 306 4.32 -4.78 15.52
C ALA A 306 4.71 -3.45 16.18
N LYS A 307 3.91 -3.01 17.16
CA LYS A 307 4.00 -1.67 17.79
C LYS A 307 5.32 -1.44 18.55
N ASN A 308 6.11 -2.49 18.76
CA ASN A 308 7.46 -2.42 19.36
C ASN A 308 8.53 -1.84 18.41
N ILE A 309 8.21 -1.68 17.12
CA ILE A 309 8.98 -0.90 16.15
C ILE A 309 8.05 0.09 15.44
N VAL A 310 8.51 1.32 15.28
CA VAL A 310 7.82 2.41 14.58
C VAL A 310 8.53 2.63 13.25
N VAL A 311 7.78 2.66 12.16
CA VAL A 311 8.29 3.01 10.84
C VAL A 311 7.35 4.01 10.18
N GLY A 312 7.88 4.91 9.38
CA GLY A 312 7.05 5.90 8.67
C GLY A 312 7.88 6.97 7.97
N PHE A 313 7.19 7.89 7.35
CA PHE A 313 7.79 9.01 6.62
C PHE A 313 7.68 10.31 7.39
N ALA A 314 8.70 11.12 7.28
CA ALA A 314 8.74 12.47 7.81
C ALA A 314 9.52 13.37 6.85
N ARG A 315 9.73 14.63 7.25
CA ARG A 315 10.61 15.54 6.51
C ARG A 315 11.63 16.18 7.47
N LEU A 316 12.80 16.45 6.89
CA LEU A 316 13.84 17.26 7.51
C LEU A 316 14.34 18.28 6.49
N ASP A 317 14.23 19.56 6.78
CA ASP A 317 14.47 20.67 5.83
C ASP A 317 13.72 20.46 4.50
N GLY A 318 12.46 20.02 4.59
CA GLY A 318 11.58 19.72 3.47
C GLY A 318 11.89 18.46 2.68
N ARG A 319 12.95 17.72 3.00
CA ARG A 319 13.36 16.47 2.35
C ARG A 319 12.67 15.27 3.00
N SER A 320 12.11 14.39 2.21
CA SER A 320 11.53 13.14 2.71
C SER A 320 12.60 12.26 3.32
N VAL A 321 12.29 11.70 4.49
CA VAL A 321 13.13 10.72 5.20
C VAL A 321 12.26 9.57 5.69
N GLY A 322 12.84 8.36 5.71
CA GLY A 322 12.24 7.19 6.37
C GLY A 322 12.73 7.10 7.81
N ILE A 323 11.80 7.02 8.74
CA ILE A 323 12.08 6.81 10.16
C ILE A 323 11.94 5.33 10.50
N VAL A 324 12.91 4.76 11.21
CA VAL A 324 12.83 3.43 11.81
C VAL A 324 13.24 3.55 13.27
N ALA A 325 12.35 3.22 14.20
CA ALA A 325 12.62 3.46 15.61
C ALA A 325 12.14 2.32 16.51
N ASN A 326 12.88 2.00 17.56
CA ASN A 326 12.35 1.13 18.61
C ASN A 326 11.31 1.89 19.44
N GLN A 327 10.28 1.19 19.93
CA GLN A 327 9.25 1.77 20.78
C GLN A 327 9.35 1.23 22.22
N PRO A 328 10.03 1.94 23.13
CA PRO A 328 10.24 1.48 24.50
C PRO A 328 8.95 1.28 25.30
N ALA A 329 7.86 1.94 24.93
CA ALA A 329 6.56 1.77 25.56
C ALA A 329 5.92 0.40 25.23
N MET A 330 6.39 -0.28 24.19
CA MET A 330 5.86 -1.57 23.74
C MET A 330 6.95 -2.65 23.76
N LEU A 331 6.77 -3.70 24.55
CA LEU A 331 7.75 -4.78 24.71
C LEU A 331 9.17 -4.28 25.01
N ALA A 332 9.29 -3.13 25.70
CA ALA A 332 10.55 -2.44 26.00
C ALA A 332 11.41 -2.12 24.74
N GLY A 333 10.83 -2.05 23.56
CA GLY A 333 11.55 -1.81 22.29
C GLY A 333 12.30 -3.03 21.77
N THR A 334 12.06 -4.25 22.28
CA THR A 334 12.71 -5.48 21.79
C THR A 334 12.30 -5.76 20.34
N LEU A 335 13.21 -6.40 19.59
CA LEU A 335 12.91 -6.89 18.25
C LEU A 335 12.33 -8.31 18.32
N ASP A 336 11.14 -8.50 17.79
CA ASP A 336 10.53 -9.82 17.56
C ASP A 336 10.44 -10.12 16.05
N ILE A 337 9.83 -11.25 15.71
CA ILE A 337 9.64 -11.67 14.31
C ILE A 337 8.92 -10.58 13.50
N ASN A 338 7.83 -10.06 14.04
CA ASN A 338 6.96 -9.12 13.34
C ASN A 338 7.64 -7.75 13.16
N ALA A 339 8.33 -7.27 14.19
CA ALA A 339 9.13 -6.04 14.12
C ALA A 339 10.24 -6.16 13.06
N SER A 340 10.91 -7.32 13.00
CA SER A 340 11.97 -7.58 12.02
C SER A 340 11.43 -7.57 10.59
N ILE A 341 10.24 -8.15 10.34
CA ILE A 341 9.60 -8.15 9.02
C ILE A 341 9.15 -6.75 8.62
N LYS A 342 8.47 -6.02 9.52
CA LYS A 342 7.99 -4.65 9.32
C LYS A 342 9.16 -3.72 8.98
N GLY A 343 10.20 -3.72 9.80
CA GLY A 343 11.38 -2.86 9.59
C GLY A 343 12.12 -3.20 8.30
N ALA A 344 12.38 -4.48 8.01
CA ALA A 344 13.10 -4.90 6.82
C ALA A 344 12.39 -4.48 5.52
N ARG A 345 11.06 -4.64 5.45
CA ARG A 345 10.27 -4.23 4.29
C ARG A 345 10.35 -2.72 4.07
N PHE A 346 10.18 -1.93 5.13
CA PHE A 346 10.23 -0.47 5.06
C PHE A 346 11.60 0.06 4.65
N VAL A 347 12.67 -0.47 5.23
CA VAL A 347 14.06 -0.11 4.88
C VAL A 347 14.35 -0.37 3.40
N ARG A 348 13.96 -1.54 2.88
CA ARG A 348 14.16 -1.86 1.47
C ARG A 348 13.36 -0.97 0.53
N PHE A 349 12.13 -0.60 0.91
CA PHE A 349 11.36 0.38 0.16
C PHE A 349 12.08 1.73 0.09
N CYS A 350 12.53 2.25 1.22
CA CYS A 350 13.27 3.52 1.27
C CYS A 350 14.53 3.49 0.40
N ASP A 351 15.30 2.40 0.45
CA ASP A 351 16.49 2.22 -0.38
C ASP A 351 16.17 2.20 -1.88
N CYS A 352 15.11 1.48 -2.29
CA CYS A 352 14.69 1.43 -3.69
C CYS A 352 14.31 2.81 -4.26
N PHE A 353 13.79 3.70 -3.42
CA PHE A 353 13.23 4.99 -3.85
C PHE A 353 13.99 6.21 -3.31
N ASN A 354 15.29 6.06 -3.06
CA ASN A 354 16.21 7.15 -2.71
C ASN A 354 15.79 7.97 -1.48
N ILE A 355 15.11 7.32 -0.51
CA ILE A 355 14.65 7.96 0.72
C ILE A 355 15.68 7.71 1.83
N PRO A 356 16.40 8.75 2.33
CA PRO A 356 17.34 8.58 3.42
C PRO A 356 16.68 8.03 4.69
N LEU A 357 17.44 7.24 5.46
CA LEU A 357 16.96 6.58 6.67
C LEU A 357 17.51 7.23 7.93
N ILE A 358 16.62 7.50 8.89
CA ILE A 358 16.97 7.92 10.24
C ILE A 358 16.46 6.89 11.23
N THR A 359 17.37 6.35 12.02
CA THR A 359 17.07 5.33 13.03
C THR A 359 17.17 5.92 14.41
N PHE A 360 16.12 5.77 15.24
CA PHE A 360 16.17 6.05 16.67
C PHE A 360 16.23 4.73 17.41
N GLU A 361 17.35 4.50 18.09
CA GLU A 361 17.63 3.23 18.72
C GLU A 361 17.49 3.30 20.24
N ASP A 362 16.58 2.50 20.80
CA ASP A 362 16.52 2.13 22.21
C ASP A 362 16.11 0.66 22.30
N VAL A 363 17.08 -0.23 22.14
CA VAL A 363 16.84 -1.67 22.01
C VAL A 363 17.60 -2.47 23.07
N PRO A 364 16.89 -3.24 23.93
CA PRO A 364 17.54 -4.12 24.91
C PRO A 364 17.99 -5.47 24.33
N GLY A 365 17.53 -5.83 23.12
CA GLY A 365 17.84 -7.10 22.47
C GLY A 365 16.72 -7.60 21.60
N PHE A 366 16.87 -8.83 21.09
CA PHE A 366 15.77 -9.59 20.50
C PHE A 366 14.90 -10.18 21.60
N LEU A 367 13.58 -10.30 21.31
CA LEU A 367 12.63 -10.90 22.26
C LEU A 367 12.96 -12.39 22.47
N PRO A 368 13.29 -12.83 23.72
CA PRO A 368 13.57 -14.22 23.98
C PRO A 368 12.30 -15.06 24.05
N GLY A 369 12.42 -16.35 23.82
CA GLY A 369 11.33 -17.30 24.05
C GLY A 369 11.24 -18.37 22.97
N ALA A 370 10.77 -19.58 23.37
CA ALA A 370 10.65 -20.72 22.46
C ALA A 370 9.75 -20.43 21.24
N ALA A 371 8.68 -19.66 21.43
CA ALA A 371 7.80 -19.25 20.32
C ALA A 371 8.53 -18.41 19.26
N GLN A 372 9.42 -17.50 19.69
CA GLN A 372 10.25 -16.71 18.79
C GLN A 372 11.29 -17.59 18.07
N GLU A 373 11.97 -18.48 18.80
CA GLU A 373 12.95 -19.39 18.21
C GLU A 373 12.30 -20.35 17.19
N TYR A 374 11.19 -21.00 17.56
CA TYR A 374 10.47 -21.91 16.66
C TYR A 374 9.78 -21.19 15.51
N GLY A 375 9.36 -19.94 15.72
CA GLY A 375 8.81 -19.07 14.67
C GLY A 375 9.88 -18.54 13.71
N GLY A 376 11.16 -18.69 14.02
CA GLY A 376 12.28 -18.34 13.15
C GLY A 376 12.80 -16.92 13.36
N ILE A 377 12.89 -16.41 14.59
CA ILE A 377 13.44 -15.10 14.90
C ILE A 377 14.82 -14.87 14.26
N ILE A 378 15.70 -15.91 14.23
CA ILE A 378 17.02 -15.82 13.58
C ILE A 378 16.87 -15.50 12.09
N LYS A 379 15.97 -16.21 11.40
CA LYS A 379 15.71 -16.00 9.97
C LYS A 379 15.12 -14.61 9.69
N HIS A 380 14.18 -14.16 10.51
CA HIS A 380 13.50 -12.87 10.32
C HIS A 380 14.35 -11.69 10.80
N GLY A 381 15.06 -11.82 11.90
CA GLY A 381 16.04 -10.82 12.36
C GLY A 381 17.18 -10.62 11.35
N ALA A 382 17.63 -11.70 10.70
CA ALA A 382 18.61 -11.61 9.63
C ALA A 382 18.11 -10.82 8.42
N LYS A 383 16.80 -10.79 8.12
CA LYS A 383 16.24 -9.95 7.04
C LYS A 383 16.38 -8.45 7.34
N LEU A 384 16.16 -8.03 8.59
CA LEU A 384 16.33 -6.64 8.99
C LEU A 384 17.80 -6.22 8.92
N LEU A 385 18.69 -7.08 9.44
CA LEU A 385 20.14 -6.88 9.29
C LEU A 385 20.55 -6.75 7.81
N PHE A 386 20.06 -7.64 6.97
CA PHE A 386 20.34 -7.64 5.53
C PHE A 386 19.86 -6.34 4.88
N ALA A 387 18.63 -5.91 5.17
CA ALA A 387 18.05 -4.70 4.60
C ALA A 387 18.88 -3.45 4.91
N PHE A 388 19.27 -3.25 6.17
CA PHE A 388 20.13 -2.12 6.54
C PHE A 388 21.54 -2.20 5.96
N ALA A 389 22.14 -3.40 5.89
CA ALA A 389 23.48 -3.57 5.34
C ALA A 389 23.51 -3.40 3.80
N GLU A 390 22.43 -3.81 3.10
CA GLU A 390 22.26 -3.66 1.65
C GLU A 390 22.01 -2.21 1.26
N ALA A 391 21.22 -1.48 2.07
CA ALA A 391 20.76 -0.13 1.76
C ALA A 391 21.91 0.84 1.45
N THR A 392 21.76 1.54 0.33
CA THR A 392 22.75 2.48 -0.22
C THR A 392 22.40 3.95 0.04
N VAL A 393 21.16 4.24 0.43
CA VAL A 393 20.74 5.58 0.84
C VAL A 393 21.49 6.06 2.08
N PRO A 394 21.62 7.39 2.30
CA PRO A 394 22.19 7.92 3.54
C PRO A 394 21.48 7.37 4.78
N LYS A 395 22.24 6.94 5.76
CA LYS A 395 21.75 6.37 7.02
C LYS A 395 22.35 7.09 8.22
N ILE A 396 21.48 7.56 9.11
CA ILE A 396 21.84 8.20 10.36
C ILE A 396 21.20 7.43 11.50
N THR A 397 21.97 7.08 12.54
CA THR A 397 21.44 6.41 13.74
C THR A 397 21.68 7.26 14.97
N VAL A 398 20.62 7.52 15.71
CA VAL A 398 20.64 8.19 17.01
C VAL A 398 20.32 7.16 18.09
N ILE A 399 21.31 6.82 18.91
CA ILE A 399 21.13 5.96 20.08
C ILE A 399 20.58 6.84 21.21
N THR A 400 19.31 6.66 21.54
CA THR A 400 18.66 7.49 22.57
C THR A 400 18.94 6.98 23.97
N ARG A 401 19.06 5.64 24.16
CA ARG A 401 19.35 5.08 25.49
C ARG A 401 20.02 3.72 25.45
N LYS A 402 19.32 2.64 25.05
CA LYS A 402 19.84 1.25 25.03
C LYS A 402 20.24 0.84 23.63
N ALA A 403 21.36 0.14 23.53
CA ALA A 403 21.85 -0.43 22.28
C ALA A 403 22.59 -1.73 22.60
N TYR A 404 21.86 -2.82 22.87
CA TYR A 404 22.41 -4.03 23.46
C TYR A 404 22.42 -5.23 22.53
N GLY A 405 23.49 -6.01 22.62
CA GLY A 405 23.63 -7.31 21.96
C GLY A 405 23.59 -7.25 20.44
N GLY A 406 23.11 -8.32 19.82
CA GLY A 406 22.96 -8.38 18.36
C GLY A 406 21.94 -7.40 17.78
N ALA A 407 20.97 -6.97 18.58
CA ALA A 407 19.98 -5.98 18.15
C ALA A 407 20.61 -4.60 17.86
N TYR A 408 21.62 -4.19 18.64
CA TYR A 408 22.44 -3.02 18.30
C TYR A 408 23.00 -3.11 16.87
N CYS A 409 23.56 -4.26 16.51
CA CYS A 409 24.13 -4.41 15.17
C CYS A 409 23.05 -4.28 14.09
N VAL A 410 21.86 -4.85 14.35
CA VAL A 410 20.75 -4.91 13.39
C VAL A 410 20.10 -3.54 13.18
N MET A 411 20.00 -2.70 14.21
CA MET A 411 19.37 -1.38 14.15
C MET A 411 20.31 -0.32 13.55
N ALA A 412 20.78 -0.56 12.32
CA ALA A 412 21.60 0.35 11.56
C ALA A 412 22.86 0.82 12.29
N SER A 413 23.65 -0.11 12.86
CA SER A 413 24.92 0.26 13.47
C SER A 413 25.94 0.76 12.43
N LYS A 414 26.91 1.57 12.88
CA LYS A 414 28.02 2.03 12.02
C LYS A 414 28.80 0.89 11.37
N HIS A 415 28.80 -0.30 12.00
CA HIS A 415 29.53 -1.48 11.53
C HIS A 415 28.90 -2.13 10.30
N ILE A 416 27.60 -1.85 10.02
CA ILE A 416 26.88 -2.30 8.84
C ILE A 416 26.56 -1.17 7.86
N ARG A 417 27.51 -0.22 7.73
CA ARG A 417 27.48 0.87 6.74
C ARG A 417 26.54 2.02 7.05
N THR A 418 26.21 2.29 8.31
CA THR A 418 25.57 3.55 8.68
C THR A 418 26.60 4.68 8.61
N ASP A 419 26.22 5.81 8.01
CA ASP A 419 27.14 6.92 7.73
C ASP A 419 27.46 7.73 9.00
N VAL A 420 26.44 7.94 9.85
CA VAL A 420 26.57 8.71 11.10
C VAL A 420 25.85 8.00 12.25
N ASN A 421 26.56 7.84 13.37
CA ASN A 421 26.00 7.38 14.64
C ASN A 421 26.34 8.38 15.73
#